data_35f77e7e1b440346a59168ffc008425d
#
_entry.id   35f77e7e1b440346a59168ffc008425d
#
_cell.length_a   1.000
_cell.length_b   1.000
_cell.length_c   1.000
_cell.angle_alpha   90.00
_cell.angle_beta   90.00
_cell.angle_gamma   90.00
#
_symmetry.space_group_name_H-M   'P 1'
#
loop_
_entity.id
_entity.type
_entity.pdbx_description
1 polymer ?
#
loop_
_entity_poly.entity_id
_entity_poly.type
_entity_poly.pdbx_seq_one_letter_code
_entity_poly.pdbx_strand_id
1 'polypeptide(L)'
;MNLFSPFVTAYAVPPPSSEGGMFVLHHLKAIRPYCGFERNLKMLSFLSSLPGAVAQGAIWGIMAVGVFITYKILDLADLTVDGSFGTGGAVLVVCTAGGMNIYLAMLLSLLAGCAAGFVTGVLHTKFGIPAILAGILTQIALYSVNLRIMSGKANQPLSAMKYRKILLVSLRNINKSLIVCGIFVAVIIALLYWFFGTELGHSLRATGCNQAMARANGINTATNKIIGFVVSNGLVALSGGLLAQYQGFADVNMGRGAIVIGLAAIIIGDVVFGKIFKNFALKLLGAVLGGVIYYIVISFVLWLGLPANDLKMLTAAVVALFLGVPYWKGKIAEKRVKPAEEVKADA
;
A
#
# COMPACT_ATOMS: atom_id res chain seq x y z
N MET A 1 13.86 -22.79 26.79
CA MET A 1 13.76 -22.30 28.16
C MET A 1 12.65 -21.29 28.22
N ASN A 2 11.54 -21.71 28.83
CA ASN A 2 10.24 -21.06 28.87
C ASN A 2 10.27 -19.74 29.62
N LEU A 3 9.73 -18.68 29.02
CA LEU A 3 9.36 -17.43 29.68
C LEU A 3 8.13 -16.78 28.99
N PHE A 4 7.02 -17.55 28.90
CA PHE A 4 5.70 -16.98 28.67
C PHE A 4 4.65 -17.92 29.31
N SER A 5 4.45 -17.73 30.59
CA SER A 5 3.24 -17.98 31.37
C SER A 5 3.63 -17.72 32.84
N PRO A 6 2.91 -16.93 33.62
CA PRO A 6 1.59 -17.31 34.09
C PRO A 6 0.65 -16.09 34.33
N PHE A 7 -0.40 -15.92 33.54
CA PHE A 7 -1.49 -14.99 33.91
C PHE A 7 -2.87 -15.35 33.36
N VAL A 8 -3.10 -16.62 33.00
CA VAL A 8 -4.41 -17.05 32.45
C VAL A 8 -5.04 -18.21 33.25
N THR A 9 -4.65 -18.41 34.47
CA THR A 9 -5.32 -19.42 35.31
C THR A 9 -5.57 -18.87 36.71
N ALA A 10 -6.59 -18.07 36.85
CA ALA A 10 -7.29 -17.89 38.11
C ALA A 10 -8.49 -16.97 37.95
N TYR A 11 -9.61 -17.49 37.48
CA TYR A 11 -10.96 -17.07 37.90
C TYR A 11 -11.94 -18.13 37.44
N ALA A 12 -11.89 -19.28 38.12
CA ALA A 12 -13.04 -20.17 38.20
C ALA A 12 -14.10 -19.47 39.06
N VAL A 13 -15.26 -19.19 38.49
CA VAL A 13 -16.42 -18.66 39.21
C VAL A 13 -16.96 -19.77 40.08
N PRO A 14 -17.06 -19.64 41.41
CA PRO A 14 -17.78 -20.59 42.27
C PRO A 14 -19.30 -20.45 42.09
N PRO A 15 -20.09 -21.51 42.29
CA PRO A 15 -21.55 -21.50 42.12
C PRO A 15 -22.24 -20.60 43.17
N PRO A 16 -23.45 -20.09 42.87
CA PRO A 16 -24.11 -19.11 43.72
C PRO A 16 -24.69 -19.78 44.98
N SER A 17 -24.16 -19.46 46.15
CA SER A 17 -24.78 -19.65 47.44
C SER A 17 -25.39 -18.35 47.96
N SER A 18 -26.52 -18.44 48.57
CA SER A 18 -27.52 -17.45 48.92
C SER A 18 -27.16 -16.48 50.05
N GLU A 19 -26.03 -15.78 49.97
CA GLU A 19 -25.68 -14.67 50.92
C GLU A 19 -24.92 -13.51 50.24
N GLY A 20 -25.30 -13.16 49.02
CA GLY A 20 -24.49 -12.30 48.16
C GLY A 20 -24.96 -10.85 47.90
N GLY A 21 -25.98 -10.34 48.65
CA GLY A 21 -26.50 -8.99 48.34
C GLY A 21 -25.60 -7.82 48.78
N MET A 22 -24.71 -8.00 49.76
CA MET A 22 -23.90 -6.92 50.33
C MET A 22 -22.43 -6.93 49.83
N PHE A 23 -21.94 -8.04 49.30
CA PHE A 23 -20.60 -8.17 48.73
C PHE A 23 -20.45 -7.54 47.32
N VAL A 24 -21.55 -7.51 46.55
CA VAL A 24 -21.54 -6.96 45.17
C VAL A 24 -21.39 -5.44 45.17
N LEU A 25 -21.94 -4.71 46.14
CA LEU A 25 -21.83 -3.25 46.20
C LEU A 25 -20.44 -2.76 46.60
N HIS A 26 -19.66 -3.54 47.36
CA HIS A 26 -18.27 -3.18 47.75
C HIS A 26 -17.29 -3.44 46.61
N HIS A 27 -17.54 -4.48 45.75
CA HIS A 27 -16.71 -4.73 44.57
C HIS A 27 -16.96 -3.76 43.41
N LEU A 28 -18.17 -3.22 43.27
CA LEU A 28 -18.47 -2.22 42.21
C LEU A 28 -17.80 -0.85 42.49
N LYS A 29 -17.47 -0.52 43.75
CA LYS A 29 -16.70 0.69 44.09
C LYS A 29 -15.19 0.52 43.84
N ALA A 30 -14.66 -0.71 43.83
CA ALA A 30 -13.24 -0.99 43.55
C ALA A 30 -12.92 -1.02 42.06
N ILE A 31 -13.94 -1.17 41.16
CA ILE A 31 -13.74 -1.28 39.71
C ILE A 31 -13.60 0.08 39.01
N ARG A 32 -14.06 1.19 39.65
CA ARG A 32 -13.95 2.53 39.03
C ARG A 32 -12.53 3.04 38.78
N PRO A 33 -11.48 2.79 39.59
CA PRO A 33 -10.12 3.23 39.27
C PRO A 33 -9.46 2.42 38.14
N TYR A 34 -9.87 1.15 37.94
CA TYR A 34 -9.29 0.29 36.88
C TYR A 34 -9.72 0.67 35.47
N CYS A 35 -10.91 1.21 35.28
CA CYS A 35 -11.42 1.59 33.96
C CYS A 35 -10.67 2.79 33.35
N GLY A 36 -10.16 3.70 34.17
CA GLY A 36 -9.30 4.83 33.72
C GLY A 36 -7.89 4.37 33.35
N PHE A 37 -7.36 3.41 34.09
CA PHE A 37 -6.00 2.87 33.84
C PHE A 37 -5.96 2.01 32.58
N GLU A 38 -6.96 1.16 32.34
CA GLU A 38 -7.07 0.38 31.09
C GLU A 38 -7.24 1.27 29.85
N ARG A 39 -8.00 2.35 29.95
CA ARG A 39 -8.19 3.30 28.86
C ARG A 39 -6.90 4.04 28.52
N ASN A 40 -6.12 4.42 29.52
CA ASN A 40 -4.81 5.05 29.32
C ASN A 40 -3.79 4.06 28.74
N LEU A 41 -3.79 2.80 29.16
CA LEU A 41 -2.96 1.74 28.59
C LEU A 41 -3.31 1.46 27.12
N LYS A 42 -4.60 1.40 26.78
CA LYS A 42 -5.04 1.26 25.39
C LYS A 42 -4.62 2.45 24.54
N MET A 43 -4.74 3.68 25.03
CA MET A 43 -4.33 4.86 24.28
C MET A 43 -2.81 4.93 24.11
N LEU A 44 -2.03 4.52 25.12
CA LEU A 44 -0.58 4.43 25.01
C LEU A 44 -0.13 3.35 24.00
N SER A 45 -0.85 2.23 23.94
CA SER A 45 -0.59 1.17 22.97
C SER A 45 -0.86 1.63 21.52
N PHE A 46 -1.90 2.43 21.28
CA PHE A 46 -2.16 3.03 19.97
C PHE A 46 -1.02 3.99 19.57
N LEU A 47 -0.63 4.91 20.46
CA LEU A 47 0.47 5.85 20.19
C LEU A 47 1.79 5.12 19.88
N SER A 48 2.06 4.01 20.56
CA SER A 48 3.26 3.20 20.29
C SER A 48 3.21 2.43 18.97
N SER A 49 2.02 2.17 18.42
CA SER A 49 1.85 1.50 17.10
C SER A 49 1.92 2.48 15.92
N LEU A 50 1.69 3.79 16.14
CA LEU A 50 1.68 4.80 15.08
C LEU A 50 2.98 4.85 14.24
N PRO A 51 4.18 4.84 14.82
CA PRO A 51 5.41 4.85 14.01
C PRO A 51 5.52 3.65 13.07
N GLY A 52 5.03 2.47 13.52
CA GLY A 52 4.95 1.26 12.68
C GLY A 52 3.97 1.42 11.52
N ALA A 53 2.78 1.99 11.79
CA ALA A 53 1.79 2.28 10.76
C ALA A 53 2.30 3.30 9.73
N VAL A 54 3.03 4.34 10.17
CA VAL A 54 3.65 5.33 9.27
C VAL A 54 4.73 4.69 8.39
N ALA A 55 5.60 3.86 8.96
CA ALA A 55 6.64 3.17 8.20
C ALA A 55 6.03 2.22 7.15
N GLN A 56 5.02 1.44 7.53
CA GLN A 56 4.31 0.56 6.62
C GLN A 56 3.54 1.36 5.57
N GLY A 57 2.87 2.43 5.96
CA GLY A 57 2.19 3.34 5.05
C GLY A 57 3.12 4.00 4.03
N ALA A 58 4.36 4.34 4.41
CA ALA A 58 5.36 4.87 3.50
C ALA A 58 5.82 3.82 2.46
N ILE A 59 6.01 2.56 2.87
CA ILE A 59 6.36 1.45 1.95
C ILE A 59 5.24 1.26 0.92
N TRP A 60 3.99 1.16 1.37
CA TRP A 60 2.84 1.07 0.47
C TRP A 60 2.62 2.34 -0.35
N GLY A 61 3.03 3.49 0.17
CA GLY A 61 3.08 4.75 -0.56
C GLY A 61 4.02 4.70 -1.76
N ILE A 62 5.17 4.03 -1.67
CA ILE A 62 6.07 3.79 -2.81
C ILE A 62 5.35 2.97 -3.89
N MET A 63 4.62 1.93 -3.50
CA MET A 63 3.80 1.15 -4.42
C MET A 63 2.71 2.03 -5.06
N ALA A 64 2.03 2.88 -4.27
CA ALA A 64 1.03 3.81 -4.78
C ALA A 64 1.61 4.79 -5.80
N VAL A 65 2.87 5.24 -5.64
CA VAL A 65 3.58 6.04 -6.65
C VAL A 65 3.78 5.27 -7.95
N GLY A 66 4.10 3.98 -7.89
CA GLY A 66 4.13 3.10 -9.07
C GLY A 66 2.78 3.05 -9.77
N VAL A 67 1.71 2.76 -9.03
CA VAL A 67 0.33 2.71 -9.55
C VAL A 67 -0.12 4.08 -10.10
N PHE A 68 0.35 5.20 -9.51
CA PHE A 68 0.05 6.55 -10.00
C PHE A 68 0.51 6.75 -11.45
N ILE A 69 1.61 6.14 -11.87
CA ILE A 69 2.12 6.26 -13.25
C ILE A 69 1.16 5.59 -14.23
N THR A 70 0.71 4.38 -13.96
CA THR A 70 -0.22 3.66 -14.86
C THR A 70 -1.63 4.24 -14.80
N TYR A 71 -2.15 4.49 -13.60
CA TYR A 71 -3.52 4.91 -13.40
C TYR A 71 -3.76 6.40 -13.74
N LYS A 72 -2.90 7.32 -13.23
CA LYS A 72 -3.14 8.77 -13.35
C LYS A 72 -2.46 9.41 -14.55
N ILE A 73 -1.29 8.86 -14.97
CA ILE A 73 -0.52 9.45 -16.09
C ILE A 73 -0.89 8.78 -17.41
N LEU A 74 -0.97 7.44 -17.47
CA LEU A 74 -1.26 6.71 -18.70
C LEU A 74 -2.75 6.40 -18.88
N ASP A 75 -3.58 6.61 -17.86
CA ASP A 75 -5.01 6.26 -17.82
C ASP A 75 -5.26 4.77 -18.17
N LEU A 76 -4.41 3.89 -17.63
CA LEU A 76 -4.48 2.44 -17.82
C LEU A 76 -4.59 1.74 -16.46
N ALA A 77 -5.59 0.84 -16.33
CA ALA A 77 -5.69 -0.02 -15.16
C ALA A 77 -4.72 -1.21 -15.31
N ASP A 78 -3.73 -1.29 -14.43
CA ASP A 78 -2.69 -2.33 -14.43
C ASP A 78 -2.86 -3.29 -13.25
N LEU A 79 -3.39 -4.47 -13.50
CA LEU A 79 -3.54 -5.52 -12.49
C LEU A 79 -2.27 -6.36 -12.27
N THR A 80 -1.20 -6.11 -13.04
CA THR A 80 0.11 -6.77 -12.84
C THR A 80 0.70 -6.42 -11.48
N VAL A 81 0.33 -5.28 -10.92
CA VAL A 81 0.78 -4.74 -9.61
C VAL A 81 0.74 -5.80 -8.52
N ASP A 82 -0.36 -6.55 -8.42
CA ASP A 82 -0.53 -7.61 -7.42
C ASP A 82 0.53 -8.71 -7.56
N GLY A 83 0.87 -9.09 -8.80
CA GLY A 83 1.92 -10.07 -9.08
C GLY A 83 3.32 -9.52 -8.85
N SER A 84 3.61 -8.33 -9.40
CA SER A 84 4.93 -7.69 -9.34
C SER A 84 5.35 -7.38 -7.91
N PHE A 85 4.41 -6.99 -7.05
CA PHE A 85 4.66 -6.76 -5.63
C PHE A 85 5.16 -8.04 -4.93
N GLY A 86 4.49 -9.17 -5.16
CA GLY A 86 4.91 -10.48 -4.65
C GLY A 86 6.26 -10.92 -5.21
N THR A 87 6.50 -10.68 -6.51
CA THR A 87 7.78 -11.00 -7.18
C THR A 87 8.94 -10.23 -6.55
N GLY A 88 8.75 -8.94 -6.26
CA GLY A 88 9.74 -8.12 -5.60
C GLY A 88 10.15 -8.66 -4.23
N GLY A 89 9.15 -9.05 -3.41
CA GLY A 89 9.38 -9.68 -2.12
C GLY A 89 10.11 -11.04 -2.23
N ALA A 90 9.65 -11.91 -3.14
CA ALA A 90 10.23 -13.23 -3.37
C ALA A 90 11.71 -13.15 -3.79
N VAL A 91 12.03 -12.32 -4.79
CA VAL A 91 13.40 -12.12 -5.28
C VAL A 91 14.29 -11.60 -4.18
N LEU A 92 13.85 -10.56 -3.45
CA LEU A 92 14.67 -9.98 -2.39
C LEU A 92 14.97 -10.98 -1.28
N VAL A 93 13.96 -11.71 -0.79
CA VAL A 93 14.14 -12.67 0.31
C VAL A 93 15.06 -13.80 -0.10
N VAL A 94 14.90 -14.37 -1.30
CA VAL A 94 15.74 -15.47 -1.77
C VAL A 94 17.18 -15.02 -2.00
N CYS A 95 17.40 -13.87 -2.64
CA CYS A 95 18.76 -13.33 -2.84
C CYS A 95 19.46 -13.03 -1.50
N THR A 96 18.73 -12.42 -0.56
CA THR A 96 19.29 -12.11 0.77
C THR A 96 19.56 -13.39 1.57
N ALA A 97 18.69 -14.40 1.50
CA ALA A 97 18.88 -15.70 2.13
C ALA A 97 20.09 -16.45 1.54
N GLY A 98 20.39 -16.25 0.25
CA GLY A 98 21.59 -16.73 -0.41
C GLY A 98 22.88 -15.99 -0.05
N GLY A 99 22.83 -15.00 0.86
CA GLY A 99 24.00 -14.23 1.31
C GLY A 99 24.39 -13.05 0.42
N MET A 100 23.55 -12.68 -0.55
CA MET A 100 23.78 -11.53 -1.44
C MET A 100 23.65 -10.21 -0.68
N ASN A 101 24.38 -9.19 -1.15
CA ASN A 101 24.26 -7.83 -0.61
C ASN A 101 22.83 -7.29 -0.78
N ILE A 102 22.28 -6.68 0.28
CA ILE A 102 20.91 -6.20 0.30
C ILE A 102 20.61 -5.16 -0.80
N TYR A 103 21.55 -4.29 -1.13
CA TYR A 103 21.39 -3.30 -2.18
C TYR A 103 21.28 -3.97 -3.56
N LEU A 104 22.07 -5.02 -3.80
CA LEU A 104 22.00 -5.79 -5.04
C LEU A 104 20.69 -6.60 -5.11
N ALA A 105 20.26 -7.18 -4.00
CA ALA A 105 18.96 -7.86 -3.92
C ALA A 105 17.79 -6.92 -4.20
N MET A 106 17.86 -5.67 -3.73
CA MET A 106 16.85 -4.64 -4.01
C MET A 106 16.87 -4.23 -5.50
N LEU A 107 18.04 -4.08 -6.09
CA LEU A 107 18.17 -3.80 -7.52
C LEU A 107 17.58 -4.94 -8.36
N LEU A 108 17.87 -6.19 -8.01
CA LEU A 108 17.28 -7.37 -8.68
C LEU A 108 15.76 -7.43 -8.52
N SER A 109 15.24 -7.07 -7.33
CA SER A 109 13.81 -6.95 -7.09
C SER A 109 13.16 -5.92 -8.02
N LEU A 110 13.76 -4.74 -8.16
CA LEU A 110 13.31 -3.69 -9.09
C LEU A 110 13.34 -4.20 -10.54
N LEU A 111 14.44 -4.83 -10.97
CA LEU A 111 14.59 -5.36 -12.34
C LEU A 111 13.57 -6.47 -12.63
N ALA A 112 13.27 -7.33 -11.66
CA ALA A 112 12.24 -8.35 -11.81
C ALA A 112 10.85 -7.74 -12.02
N GLY A 113 10.52 -6.65 -11.30
CA GLY A 113 9.31 -5.88 -11.54
C GLY A 113 9.29 -5.20 -12.92
N CYS A 114 10.42 -4.63 -13.35
CA CYS A 114 10.56 -4.07 -14.69
C CYS A 114 10.30 -5.13 -15.77
N ALA A 115 10.81 -6.35 -15.60
CA ALA A 115 10.58 -7.45 -16.52
C ALA A 115 9.09 -7.85 -16.56
N ALA A 116 8.43 -7.91 -15.42
CA ALA A 116 6.99 -8.17 -15.33
C ALA A 116 6.17 -7.09 -16.07
N GLY A 117 6.47 -5.81 -15.82
CA GLY A 117 5.84 -4.69 -16.50
C GLY A 117 6.11 -4.68 -18.01
N PHE A 118 7.32 -5.08 -18.44
CA PHE A 118 7.64 -5.23 -19.86
C PHE A 118 6.76 -6.29 -20.53
N VAL A 119 6.59 -7.47 -19.91
CA VAL A 119 5.72 -8.52 -20.42
C VAL A 119 4.29 -8.03 -20.58
N THR A 120 3.72 -7.38 -19.56
CA THR A 120 2.37 -6.81 -19.63
C THR A 120 2.26 -5.75 -20.71
N GLY A 121 3.26 -4.86 -20.80
CA GLY A 121 3.31 -3.82 -21.82
C GLY A 121 3.35 -4.39 -23.24
N VAL A 122 4.10 -5.47 -23.48
CA VAL A 122 4.15 -6.17 -24.77
C VAL A 122 2.83 -6.85 -25.09
N LEU A 123 2.22 -7.56 -24.12
CA LEU A 123 0.91 -8.19 -24.28
C LEU A 123 -0.17 -7.15 -24.67
N HIS A 124 -0.15 -5.98 -24.01
CA HIS A 124 -1.09 -4.93 -24.31
C HIS A 124 -0.85 -4.26 -25.67
N THR A 125 0.42 -3.96 -26.01
CA THR A 125 0.71 -3.11 -27.18
C THR A 125 0.92 -3.90 -28.48
N LYS A 126 1.60 -5.07 -28.43
CA LYS A 126 1.89 -5.89 -29.61
C LYS A 126 0.80 -6.92 -29.90
N PHE A 127 0.22 -7.52 -28.86
CA PHE A 127 -0.84 -8.51 -29.01
C PHE A 127 -2.24 -7.89 -28.99
N GLY A 128 -2.36 -6.58 -28.69
CA GLY A 128 -3.65 -5.90 -28.69
C GLY A 128 -4.59 -6.28 -27.54
N ILE A 129 -4.08 -6.99 -26.52
CA ILE A 129 -4.87 -7.44 -25.36
C ILE A 129 -5.24 -6.22 -24.51
N PRO A 130 -6.50 -6.06 -24.05
CA PRO A 130 -6.87 -5.01 -23.12
C PRO A 130 -5.95 -4.98 -21.89
N ALA A 131 -5.56 -3.77 -21.41
CA ALA A 131 -4.57 -3.60 -20.35
C ALA A 131 -4.91 -4.40 -19.07
N ILE A 132 -6.19 -4.38 -18.67
CA ILE A 132 -6.69 -5.12 -17.51
C ILE A 132 -6.43 -6.63 -17.68
N LEU A 133 -6.78 -7.18 -18.85
CA LEU A 133 -6.64 -8.61 -19.12
C LEU A 133 -5.16 -9.01 -19.23
N ALA A 134 -4.33 -8.19 -19.89
CA ALA A 134 -2.88 -8.39 -19.93
C ALA A 134 -2.26 -8.43 -18.54
N GLY A 135 -2.71 -7.53 -17.64
CA GLY A 135 -2.29 -7.51 -16.25
C GLY A 135 -2.68 -8.77 -15.49
N ILE A 136 -3.92 -9.25 -15.64
CA ILE A 136 -4.39 -10.50 -15.02
C ILE A 136 -3.56 -11.70 -15.48
N LEU A 137 -3.30 -11.81 -16.78
CA LEU A 137 -2.51 -12.91 -17.35
C LEU A 137 -1.09 -12.91 -16.77
N THR A 138 -0.45 -11.74 -16.72
CA THR A 138 0.89 -11.62 -16.14
C THR A 138 0.89 -11.92 -14.65
N GLN A 139 -0.10 -11.46 -13.89
CA GLN A 139 -0.24 -11.74 -12.47
C GLN A 139 -0.35 -13.25 -12.19
N ILE A 140 -1.16 -13.98 -12.97
CA ILE A 140 -1.30 -15.43 -12.83
C ILE A 140 0.03 -16.14 -13.17
N ALA A 141 0.72 -15.71 -14.23
CA ALA A 141 2.03 -16.25 -14.57
C ALA A 141 3.05 -15.99 -13.47
N LEU A 142 3.08 -14.78 -12.90
CA LEU A 142 3.99 -14.39 -11.82
C LEU A 142 3.77 -15.21 -10.54
N TYR A 143 2.54 -15.65 -10.25
CA TYR A 143 2.28 -16.55 -9.13
C TYR A 143 3.12 -17.83 -9.23
N SER A 144 3.15 -18.46 -10.40
CA SER A 144 3.94 -19.67 -10.64
C SER A 144 5.45 -19.39 -10.65
N VAL A 145 5.87 -18.22 -11.17
CA VAL A 145 7.27 -17.78 -11.16
C VAL A 145 7.73 -17.56 -9.72
N ASN A 146 6.93 -16.89 -8.89
CA ASN A 146 7.23 -16.63 -7.49
C ASN A 146 7.39 -17.93 -6.68
N LEU A 147 6.51 -18.91 -6.91
CA LEU A 147 6.67 -20.25 -6.30
C LEU A 147 7.98 -20.91 -6.69
N ARG A 148 8.39 -20.82 -7.95
CA ARG A 148 9.69 -21.37 -8.41
C ARG A 148 10.87 -20.64 -7.77
N ILE A 149 10.84 -19.30 -7.71
CA ILE A 149 11.88 -18.48 -7.05
C ILE A 149 12.01 -18.91 -5.59
N MET A 150 10.88 -19.13 -4.88
CA MET A 150 10.84 -19.52 -3.48
C MET A 150 10.99 -21.04 -3.24
N SER A 151 11.48 -21.78 -4.25
CA SER A 151 11.72 -23.24 -4.18
C SER A 151 10.48 -24.05 -3.76
N GLY A 152 9.31 -23.69 -4.29
CA GLY A 152 8.04 -24.34 -4.04
C GLY A 152 7.37 -24.00 -2.70
N LYS A 153 7.96 -23.11 -1.90
CA LYS A 153 7.39 -22.69 -0.62
C LYS A 153 6.45 -21.49 -0.82
N ALA A 154 5.25 -21.58 -0.26
CA ALA A 154 4.29 -20.46 -0.32
C ALA A 154 4.73 -19.26 0.54
N ASN A 155 5.47 -19.52 1.61
CA ASN A 155 6.03 -18.51 2.51
C ASN A 155 7.52 -18.81 2.76
N GLN A 156 8.37 -17.81 2.53
CA GLN A 156 9.81 -17.90 2.75
C GLN A 156 10.21 -16.91 3.84
N PRO A 157 10.58 -17.39 5.05
CA PRO A 157 11.01 -16.52 6.13
C PRO A 157 12.42 -15.97 5.87
N LEU A 158 12.62 -14.70 6.20
CA LEU A 158 13.91 -14.04 6.27
C LEU A 158 14.30 -13.94 7.75
N SER A 159 15.28 -14.76 8.19
CA SER A 159 15.68 -14.78 9.59
C SER A 159 16.27 -13.43 10.02
N ALA A 160 15.45 -12.61 10.67
CA ALA A 160 15.84 -11.29 11.14
C ALA A 160 17.04 -11.33 12.13
N MET A 161 17.26 -12.44 12.83
CA MET A 161 18.43 -12.61 13.72
C MET A 161 19.73 -12.81 12.94
N LYS A 162 19.71 -13.63 11.89
CA LYS A 162 20.88 -13.92 11.05
C LYS A 162 21.31 -12.72 10.22
N TYR A 163 20.32 -11.94 9.70
CA TYR A 163 20.55 -10.84 8.76
C TYR A 163 20.39 -9.45 9.39
N ARG A 164 20.34 -9.34 10.72
CA ARG A 164 20.08 -8.12 11.49
C ARG A 164 20.91 -6.88 11.08
N LYS A 165 22.17 -7.09 10.73
CA LYS A 165 23.10 -6.01 10.33
C LYS A 165 22.90 -5.57 8.87
N ILE A 166 22.30 -6.43 8.05
CA ILE A 166 22.18 -6.27 6.60
C ILE A 166 20.84 -5.62 6.25
N LEU A 167 19.75 -5.92 7.02
CA LEU A 167 18.42 -5.39 6.76
C LEU A 167 18.37 -3.86 6.94
N LEU A 168 17.90 -3.17 5.90
CA LEU A 168 17.72 -1.72 5.91
C LEU A 168 16.48 -1.33 6.70
N VAL A 169 15.39 -2.09 6.54
CA VAL A 169 14.07 -1.85 7.13
C VAL A 169 13.69 -3.07 7.98
N SER A 170 13.24 -2.87 9.22
CA SER A 170 12.85 -3.95 10.12
C SER A 170 11.86 -3.47 11.19
N LEU A 171 10.87 -4.29 11.53
CA LEU A 171 9.93 -4.06 12.64
C LEU A 171 10.62 -3.81 13.99
N ARG A 172 11.80 -4.36 14.19
CA ARG A 172 12.53 -4.26 15.46
C ARG A 172 13.11 -2.86 15.74
N ASN A 173 13.46 -2.10 14.67
CA ASN A 173 14.04 -0.75 14.76
C ASN A 173 13.18 0.22 13.96
N ILE A 174 11.99 0.54 14.46
CA ILE A 174 10.98 1.35 13.76
C ILE A 174 11.52 2.73 13.38
N ASN A 175 12.27 3.40 14.26
CA ASN A 175 12.83 4.73 13.98
C ASN A 175 13.82 4.69 12.80
N LYS A 176 14.70 3.68 12.76
CA LYS A 176 15.60 3.49 11.61
C LYS A 176 14.82 3.19 10.33
N SER A 177 13.81 2.35 10.41
CA SER A 177 12.94 2.01 9.28
C SER A 177 12.21 3.22 8.73
N LEU A 178 11.72 4.10 9.60
CA LEU A 178 11.04 5.34 9.22
C LEU A 178 11.98 6.27 8.43
N ILE A 179 13.20 6.48 8.93
CA ILE A 179 14.20 7.32 8.26
C ILE A 179 14.57 6.73 6.90
N VAL A 180 14.83 5.43 6.83
CA VAL A 180 15.18 4.75 5.59
C VAL A 180 14.03 4.82 4.58
N CYS A 181 12.79 4.54 4.98
CA CYS A 181 11.62 4.68 4.10
C CYS A 181 11.46 6.12 3.62
N GLY A 182 11.66 7.12 4.49
CA GLY A 182 11.62 8.53 4.12
C GLY A 182 12.67 8.89 3.06
N ILE A 183 13.89 8.39 3.20
CA ILE A 183 14.97 8.58 2.21
C ILE A 183 14.58 7.91 0.88
N PHE A 184 14.07 6.66 0.90
CA PHE A 184 13.61 5.99 -0.33
C PHE A 184 12.51 6.77 -1.03
N VAL A 185 11.51 7.25 -0.30
CA VAL A 185 10.43 8.08 -0.85
C VAL A 185 11.00 9.34 -1.48
N ALA A 186 11.89 10.06 -0.79
CA ALA A 186 12.49 11.29 -1.31
C ALA A 186 13.30 11.03 -2.59
N VAL A 187 14.13 9.98 -2.60
CA VAL A 187 14.94 9.60 -3.77
C VAL A 187 14.05 9.20 -4.95
N ILE A 188 13.01 8.38 -4.72
CA ILE A 188 12.09 7.96 -5.78
C ILE A 188 11.33 9.16 -6.36
N ILE A 189 10.84 10.07 -5.52
CA ILE A 189 10.15 11.28 -5.98
C ILE A 189 11.11 12.17 -6.78
N ALA A 190 12.36 12.35 -6.34
CA ALA A 190 13.36 13.14 -7.05
C ALA A 190 13.70 12.52 -8.42
N LEU A 191 13.92 11.19 -8.49
CA LEU A 191 14.17 10.47 -9.72
C LEU A 191 12.98 10.55 -10.69
N LEU A 192 11.77 10.38 -10.22
CA LEU A 192 10.57 10.50 -11.04
C LEU A 192 10.32 11.93 -11.50
N TYR A 193 10.57 12.91 -10.64
CA TYR A 193 10.47 14.33 -11.02
C TYR A 193 11.42 14.66 -12.15
N TRP A 194 12.68 14.21 -12.05
CA TRP A 194 13.68 14.36 -13.11
C TRP A 194 13.24 13.59 -14.38
N PHE A 195 12.83 12.32 -14.27
CA PHE A 195 12.39 11.50 -15.40
C PHE A 195 11.22 12.14 -16.16
N PHE A 196 10.18 12.59 -15.43
CA PHE A 196 9.02 13.26 -16.04
C PHE A 196 9.30 14.68 -16.53
N GLY A 197 10.45 15.25 -16.25
CA GLY A 197 11.00 16.47 -16.84
C GLY A 197 11.72 16.24 -18.16
N THR A 198 12.04 14.98 -18.53
CA THR A 198 12.68 14.64 -19.81
C THR A 198 11.65 14.56 -20.96
N GLU A 199 12.14 14.54 -22.21
CA GLU A 199 11.29 14.37 -23.40
C GLU A 199 10.45 13.09 -23.34
N LEU A 200 11.03 11.98 -22.84
CA LEU A 200 10.30 10.73 -22.62
C LEU A 200 9.16 10.90 -21.62
N GLY A 201 9.39 11.60 -20.51
CA GLY A 201 8.36 11.87 -19.52
C GLY A 201 7.22 12.73 -20.06
N HIS A 202 7.53 13.73 -20.87
CA HIS A 202 6.51 14.55 -21.53
C HIS A 202 5.71 13.75 -22.57
N SER A 203 6.37 12.91 -23.35
CA SER A 203 5.71 12.03 -24.32
C SER A 203 4.79 10.99 -23.66
N LEU A 204 5.18 10.47 -22.48
CA LEU A 204 4.34 9.62 -21.65
C LEU A 204 3.05 10.33 -21.22
N ARG A 205 3.16 11.55 -20.69
CA ARG A 205 2.00 12.36 -20.29
C ARG A 205 1.09 12.69 -21.49
N ALA A 206 1.66 13.07 -22.63
CA ALA A 206 0.90 13.30 -23.85
C ALA A 206 0.13 12.06 -24.30
N THR A 207 0.77 10.87 -24.22
CA THR A 207 0.16 9.58 -24.54
C THR A 207 -1.04 9.28 -23.65
N GLY A 208 -0.98 9.58 -22.35
CA GLY A 208 -2.09 9.37 -21.44
C GLY A 208 -3.24 10.37 -21.63
N CYS A 209 -2.93 11.64 -21.93
CA CYS A 209 -3.96 12.66 -22.15
C CYS A 209 -4.78 12.40 -23.42
N ASN A 210 -4.13 12.15 -24.56
CA ASN A 210 -4.79 11.87 -25.84
C ASN A 210 -3.86 11.09 -26.76
N GLN A 211 -4.13 9.80 -26.91
CA GLN A 211 -3.33 8.90 -27.74
C GLN A 211 -3.40 9.25 -29.23
N ALA A 212 -4.54 9.74 -29.73
CA ALA A 212 -4.68 10.12 -31.14
C ALA A 212 -3.84 11.35 -31.46
N MET A 213 -3.90 12.38 -30.63
CA MET A 213 -3.08 13.59 -30.75
C MET A 213 -1.57 13.28 -30.62
N ALA A 214 -1.19 12.42 -29.67
CA ALA A 214 0.19 12.02 -29.50
C ALA A 214 0.76 11.33 -30.77
N ARG A 215 -0.01 10.43 -31.40
CA ARG A 215 0.38 9.79 -32.67
C ARG A 215 0.48 10.79 -33.82
N ALA A 216 -0.45 11.74 -33.92
CA ALA A 216 -0.41 12.79 -34.95
C ALA A 216 0.86 13.64 -34.84
N ASN A 217 1.40 13.82 -33.64
CA ASN A 217 2.68 14.51 -33.38
C ASN A 217 3.90 13.57 -33.49
N GLY A 218 3.78 12.38 -34.07
CA GLY A 218 4.87 11.44 -34.29
C GLY A 218 5.32 10.65 -33.05
N ILE A 219 4.60 10.73 -31.93
CA ILE A 219 4.96 10.03 -30.70
C ILE A 219 4.55 8.55 -30.80
N ASN A 220 5.49 7.64 -30.56
CA ASN A 220 5.21 6.21 -30.49
C ASN A 220 4.51 5.85 -29.18
N THR A 221 3.17 5.86 -29.19
CA THR A 221 2.34 5.57 -28.02
C THR A 221 2.51 4.14 -27.50
N ALA A 222 2.86 3.16 -28.35
CA ALA A 222 3.09 1.78 -27.93
C ALA A 222 4.34 1.67 -27.03
N THR A 223 5.45 2.26 -27.47
CA THR A 223 6.70 2.29 -26.69
C THR A 223 6.50 3.02 -25.35
N ASN A 224 5.78 4.14 -25.35
CA ASN A 224 5.50 4.89 -24.13
C ASN A 224 4.67 4.09 -23.13
N LYS A 225 3.66 3.35 -23.57
CA LYS A 225 2.89 2.46 -22.70
C LYS A 225 3.77 1.38 -22.09
N ILE A 226 4.65 0.74 -22.88
CA ILE A 226 5.59 -0.26 -22.35
C ILE A 226 6.49 0.35 -21.28
N ILE A 227 7.09 1.51 -21.55
CA ILE A 227 7.95 2.21 -20.58
C ILE A 227 7.19 2.51 -19.30
N GLY A 228 5.95 2.99 -19.40
CA GLY A 228 5.12 3.26 -18.24
C GLY A 228 4.82 2.01 -17.39
N PHE A 229 4.48 0.89 -18.01
CA PHE A 229 4.32 -0.39 -17.31
C PHE A 229 5.62 -0.87 -16.65
N VAL A 230 6.77 -0.72 -17.34
CA VAL A 230 8.10 -1.10 -16.82
C VAL A 230 8.45 -0.28 -15.57
N VAL A 231 8.35 1.03 -15.64
CA VAL A 231 8.70 1.92 -14.51
C VAL A 231 7.73 1.71 -13.34
N SER A 232 6.44 1.61 -13.61
CA SER A 232 5.41 1.36 -12.59
C SER A 232 5.69 0.06 -11.82
N ASN A 233 5.77 -1.06 -12.55
CA ASN A 233 5.95 -2.38 -11.94
C ASN A 233 7.33 -2.55 -11.28
N GLY A 234 8.35 -1.85 -11.75
CA GLY A 234 9.65 -1.77 -11.09
C GLY A 234 9.55 -1.16 -9.69
N LEU A 235 8.85 -0.03 -9.56
CA LEU A 235 8.61 0.62 -8.26
C LEU A 235 7.73 -0.22 -7.34
N VAL A 236 6.72 -0.87 -7.90
CA VAL A 236 5.85 -1.80 -7.17
C VAL A 236 6.65 -2.96 -6.59
N ALA A 237 7.52 -3.60 -7.37
CA ALA A 237 8.35 -4.70 -6.92
C ALA A 237 9.38 -4.23 -5.88
N LEU A 238 9.97 -3.04 -6.04
CA LEU A 238 10.85 -2.45 -5.03
C LEU A 238 10.13 -2.27 -3.69
N SER A 239 8.90 -1.78 -3.72
CA SER A 239 8.05 -1.65 -2.53
C SER A 239 7.75 -3.02 -1.89
N GLY A 240 7.43 -4.05 -2.71
CA GLY A 240 7.25 -5.42 -2.23
C GLY A 240 8.50 -5.98 -1.55
N GLY A 241 9.69 -5.70 -2.10
CA GLY A 241 10.97 -6.04 -1.48
C GLY A 241 11.18 -5.33 -0.13
N LEU A 242 10.88 -4.04 -0.03
CA LEU A 242 10.94 -3.29 1.24
C LEU A 242 9.97 -3.84 2.27
N LEU A 243 8.75 -4.21 1.86
CA LEU A 243 7.76 -4.81 2.75
C LEU A 243 8.23 -6.17 3.26
N ALA A 244 8.81 -7.01 2.40
CA ALA A 244 9.34 -8.31 2.79
C ALA A 244 10.49 -8.19 3.82
N GLN A 245 11.36 -7.17 3.69
CA GLN A 245 12.35 -6.84 4.72
C GLN A 245 11.69 -6.41 6.03
N TYR A 246 10.69 -5.53 5.94
CA TYR A 246 9.99 -4.99 7.09
C TYR A 246 9.29 -6.08 7.91
N GLN A 247 8.56 -6.97 7.23
CA GLN A 247 7.83 -8.08 7.84
C GLN A 247 8.74 -9.25 8.25
N GLY A 248 9.89 -9.41 7.58
CA GLY A 248 10.82 -10.52 7.80
C GLY A 248 10.43 -11.81 7.09
N PHE A 249 9.56 -11.77 6.09
CA PHE A 249 9.19 -12.90 5.23
C PHE A 249 8.64 -12.41 3.90
N ALA A 250 8.65 -13.28 2.89
CA ALA A 250 7.88 -13.10 1.65
C ALA A 250 6.83 -14.21 1.55
N ASP A 251 5.62 -13.84 1.14
CA ASP A 251 4.51 -14.73 0.85
C ASP A 251 4.09 -14.56 -0.61
N VAL A 252 3.77 -15.66 -1.30
CA VAL A 252 3.34 -15.61 -2.70
C VAL A 252 2.09 -14.74 -2.89
N ASN A 253 1.25 -14.69 -1.88
CA ASN A 253 -0.01 -13.93 -1.91
C ASN A 253 0.08 -12.54 -1.29
N MET A 254 1.30 -12.07 -0.92
CA MET A 254 1.46 -10.78 -0.22
C MET A 254 1.00 -9.57 -1.05
N GLY A 255 0.98 -9.70 -2.39
CA GLY A 255 0.51 -8.66 -3.29
C GLY A 255 -0.99 -8.69 -3.61
N ARG A 256 -1.74 -9.71 -3.16
CA ARG A 256 -3.17 -9.81 -3.47
C ARG A 256 -3.98 -8.67 -2.87
N GLY A 257 -4.57 -7.84 -3.74
CA GLY A 257 -5.31 -6.64 -3.37
C GLY A 257 -4.43 -5.41 -3.20
N ALA A 258 -3.15 -5.48 -3.56
CA ALA A 258 -2.23 -4.35 -3.50
C ALA A 258 -2.72 -3.18 -4.36
N ILE A 259 -3.23 -3.46 -5.55
CA ILE A 259 -3.77 -2.43 -6.44
C ILE A 259 -4.89 -1.61 -5.77
N VAL A 260 -5.77 -2.27 -5.00
CA VAL A 260 -6.88 -1.60 -4.30
C VAL A 260 -6.33 -0.62 -3.26
N ILE A 261 -5.32 -1.04 -2.50
CA ILE A 261 -4.64 -0.18 -1.51
C ILE A 261 -3.93 0.98 -2.21
N GLY A 262 -3.27 0.72 -3.34
CA GLY A 262 -2.59 1.74 -4.14
C GLY A 262 -3.54 2.81 -4.68
N LEU A 263 -4.65 2.39 -5.27
CA LEU A 263 -5.70 3.31 -5.75
C LEU A 263 -6.31 4.10 -4.59
N ALA A 264 -6.59 3.46 -3.45
CA ALA A 264 -7.09 4.14 -2.27
C ALA A 264 -6.11 5.21 -1.80
N ALA A 265 -4.81 4.89 -1.71
CA ALA A 265 -3.78 5.84 -1.31
C ALA A 265 -3.72 7.06 -2.25
N ILE A 266 -3.80 6.84 -3.57
CA ILE A 266 -3.82 7.93 -4.57
C ILE A 266 -5.04 8.83 -4.37
N ILE A 267 -6.23 8.23 -4.20
CA ILE A 267 -7.48 8.97 -4.08
C ILE A 267 -7.54 9.73 -2.74
N ILE A 268 -7.12 9.11 -1.64
CA ILE A 268 -7.00 9.78 -0.34
C ILE A 268 -6.04 10.97 -0.47
N GLY A 269 -4.89 10.78 -1.12
CA GLY A 269 -3.92 11.82 -1.39
C GLY A 269 -4.52 12.98 -2.20
N ASP A 270 -5.23 12.68 -3.28
CA ASP A 270 -5.89 13.67 -4.13
C ASP A 270 -7.02 14.42 -3.39
N VAL A 271 -7.82 13.73 -2.58
CA VAL A 271 -8.93 14.35 -1.83
C VAL A 271 -8.43 15.27 -0.73
N VAL A 272 -7.39 14.87 -0.01
CA VAL A 272 -6.85 15.62 1.14
C VAL A 272 -5.91 16.73 0.68
N PHE A 273 -5.01 16.43 -0.24
CA PHE A 273 -3.91 17.34 -0.62
C PHE A 273 -4.05 17.92 -2.03
N GLY A 274 -4.98 17.46 -2.87
CA GLY A 274 -5.06 17.85 -4.28
C GLY A 274 -5.27 19.35 -4.52
N LYS A 275 -5.89 20.07 -3.58
CA LYS A 275 -6.04 21.53 -3.65
C LYS A 275 -4.73 22.28 -3.31
N ILE A 276 -3.88 21.70 -2.47
CA ILE A 276 -2.64 22.29 -1.94
C ILE A 276 -1.47 21.94 -2.86
N PHE A 277 -1.39 20.70 -3.32
CA PHE A 277 -0.28 20.15 -4.07
C PHE A 277 -0.48 20.31 -5.58
N LYS A 278 -0.07 21.46 -6.12
CA LYS A 278 -0.17 21.77 -7.56
C LYS A 278 0.99 21.19 -8.38
N ASN A 279 2.19 21.11 -7.80
CA ASN A 279 3.38 20.58 -8.46
C ASN A 279 3.33 19.06 -8.59
N PHE A 280 3.95 18.53 -9.65
CA PHE A 280 4.00 17.08 -9.92
C PHE A 280 4.65 16.29 -8.78
N ALA A 281 5.82 16.75 -8.29
CA ALA A 281 6.50 16.12 -7.15
C ALA A 281 5.61 16.07 -5.90
N LEU A 282 4.87 17.16 -5.64
CA LEU A 282 3.94 17.22 -4.50
C LEU A 282 2.73 16.29 -4.69
N LYS A 283 2.26 16.08 -5.92
CA LYS A 283 1.20 15.10 -6.20
C LYS A 283 1.66 13.66 -5.91
N LEU A 284 2.91 13.32 -6.26
CA LEU A 284 3.51 12.03 -5.90
C LEU A 284 3.65 11.89 -4.38
N LEU A 285 4.10 12.96 -3.71
CA LEU A 285 4.14 12.99 -2.24
C LEU A 285 2.74 12.83 -1.65
N GLY A 286 1.72 13.43 -2.26
CA GLY A 286 0.32 13.26 -1.89
C GLY A 286 -0.12 11.80 -1.90
N ALA A 287 0.25 11.02 -2.92
CA ALA A 287 -0.04 9.60 -3.00
C ALA A 287 0.64 8.82 -1.86
N VAL A 288 1.90 9.16 -1.52
CA VAL A 288 2.60 8.54 -0.38
C VAL A 288 1.91 8.88 0.94
N LEU A 289 1.59 10.15 1.17
CA LEU A 289 0.88 10.58 2.38
C LEU A 289 -0.52 9.96 2.47
N GLY A 290 -1.19 9.75 1.34
CA GLY A 290 -2.44 9.02 1.27
C GLY A 290 -2.29 7.57 1.75
N GLY A 291 -1.21 6.89 1.39
CA GLY A 291 -0.86 5.57 1.90
C GLY A 291 -0.60 5.56 3.40
N VAL A 292 0.08 6.58 3.91
CA VAL A 292 0.30 6.75 5.36
C VAL A 292 -1.02 6.94 6.10
N ILE A 293 -1.90 7.83 5.61
CA ILE A 293 -3.23 8.05 6.20
C ILE A 293 -4.04 6.75 6.20
N TYR A 294 -4.03 6.01 5.09
CA TYR A 294 -4.72 4.73 4.98
C TYR A 294 -4.27 3.75 6.07
N TYR A 295 -2.95 3.60 6.29
CA TYR A 295 -2.42 2.69 7.32
C TYR A 295 -2.66 3.18 8.75
N ILE A 296 -2.70 4.49 8.99
CA ILE A 296 -3.11 5.06 10.28
C ILE A 296 -4.57 4.70 10.57
N VAL A 297 -5.46 4.83 9.58
CA VAL A 297 -6.88 4.45 9.72
C VAL A 297 -7.03 2.96 10.04
N ILE A 298 -6.29 2.09 9.34
CA ILE A 298 -6.28 0.64 9.63
C ILE A 298 -5.78 0.35 11.04
N SER A 299 -4.69 0.99 11.47
CA SER A 299 -4.14 0.84 12.82
C SER A 299 -5.14 1.29 13.89
N PHE A 300 -5.87 2.38 13.64
CA PHE A 300 -6.93 2.86 14.52
C PHE A 300 -8.09 1.86 14.64
N VAL A 301 -8.51 1.25 13.55
CA VAL A 301 -9.59 0.28 13.56
C VAL A 301 -9.19 -1.03 14.25
N LEU A 302 -7.94 -1.47 14.07
CA LEU A 302 -7.40 -2.61 14.83
C LEU A 302 -7.35 -2.31 16.34
N TRP A 303 -7.01 -1.08 16.70
CA TRP A 303 -7.03 -0.64 18.10
C TRP A 303 -8.44 -0.68 18.70
N LEU A 304 -9.50 -0.46 17.92
CA LEU A 304 -10.89 -0.62 18.36
C LEU A 304 -11.26 -2.07 18.69
N GLY A 305 -10.37 -3.04 18.42
CA GLY A 305 -10.54 -4.44 18.79
C GLY A 305 -11.17 -5.30 17.71
N LEU A 306 -11.22 -4.85 16.46
CA LEU A 306 -11.67 -5.68 15.36
C LEU A 306 -10.66 -6.83 15.10
N PRO A 307 -11.15 -8.06 14.88
CA PRO A 307 -10.29 -9.22 14.64
C PRO A 307 -9.51 -9.05 13.32
N ALA A 308 -8.25 -9.50 13.30
CA ALA A 308 -7.39 -9.42 12.14
C ALA A 308 -7.94 -10.14 10.90
N ASN A 309 -8.82 -11.11 11.07
CA ASN A 309 -9.48 -11.82 9.98
C ASN A 309 -10.41 -10.93 9.16
N ASP A 310 -10.98 -9.90 9.77
CA ASP A 310 -11.92 -8.97 9.13
C ASP A 310 -11.21 -7.78 8.44
N LEU A 311 -9.86 -7.72 8.50
CA LEU A 311 -9.07 -6.66 7.88
C LEU A 311 -9.37 -6.47 6.38
N LYS A 312 -9.56 -7.56 5.62
CA LYS A 312 -9.86 -7.47 4.18
C LYS A 312 -11.23 -6.84 3.92
N MET A 313 -12.23 -7.19 4.71
CA MET A 313 -13.55 -6.57 4.63
C MET A 313 -13.49 -5.09 5.01
N LEU A 314 -12.77 -4.78 6.08
CA LEU A 314 -12.56 -3.42 6.53
C LEU A 314 -11.82 -2.57 5.49
N THR A 315 -10.72 -3.10 4.92
CA THR A 315 -9.98 -2.38 3.86
C THR A 315 -10.91 -2.06 2.69
N ALA A 316 -11.74 -3.01 2.25
CA ALA A 316 -12.72 -2.77 1.19
C ALA A 316 -13.74 -1.68 1.57
N ALA A 317 -14.25 -1.69 2.81
CA ALA A 317 -15.19 -0.67 3.30
C ALA A 317 -14.54 0.72 3.37
N VAL A 318 -13.32 0.82 3.88
CA VAL A 318 -12.56 2.08 3.94
C VAL A 318 -12.31 2.64 2.53
N VAL A 319 -11.89 1.79 1.60
CA VAL A 319 -11.67 2.18 0.19
C VAL A 319 -12.97 2.65 -0.45
N ALA A 320 -14.07 1.91 -0.29
CA ALA A 320 -15.38 2.29 -0.83
C ALA A 320 -15.86 3.64 -0.28
N LEU A 321 -15.63 3.90 1.00
CA LEU A 321 -15.97 5.18 1.63
C LEU A 321 -15.17 6.34 1.01
N PHE A 322 -13.85 6.20 0.87
CA PHE A 322 -13.01 7.23 0.28
C PHE A 322 -13.30 7.45 -1.21
N LEU A 323 -13.62 6.40 -1.97
CA LEU A 323 -14.05 6.49 -3.37
C LEU A 323 -15.42 7.17 -3.51
N GLY A 324 -16.33 6.96 -2.56
CA GLY A 324 -17.67 7.55 -2.56
C GLY A 324 -17.68 9.06 -2.28
N VAL A 325 -16.75 9.56 -1.47
CA VAL A 325 -16.69 10.98 -1.07
C VAL A 325 -16.59 11.95 -2.26
N PRO A 326 -15.71 11.77 -3.26
CA PRO A 326 -15.65 12.65 -4.43
C PRO A 326 -16.94 12.64 -5.23
N TYR A 327 -17.56 11.48 -5.42
CA TYR A 327 -18.82 11.32 -6.13
C TYR A 327 -19.96 12.09 -5.46
N TRP A 328 -20.12 11.94 -4.15
CA TRP A 328 -21.15 12.66 -3.40
C TRP A 328 -20.92 14.15 -3.37
N LYS A 329 -19.67 14.61 -3.24
CA LYS A 329 -19.33 16.04 -3.34
C LYS A 329 -19.68 16.61 -4.71
N GLY A 330 -19.39 15.88 -5.80
CA GLY A 330 -19.76 16.27 -7.16
C GLY A 330 -21.28 16.42 -7.32
N LYS A 331 -22.04 15.42 -6.87
CA LYS A 331 -23.51 15.41 -6.96
C LYS A 331 -24.19 16.53 -6.12
N ILE A 332 -23.60 16.86 -4.96
CA ILE A 332 -24.07 17.98 -4.13
C ILE A 332 -23.78 19.33 -4.81
N ALA A 333 -22.61 19.45 -5.46
CA ALA A 333 -22.27 20.67 -6.19
C ALA A 333 -23.18 20.87 -7.42
N GLU A 334 -23.48 19.80 -8.16
CA GLU A 334 -24.40 19.83 -9.31
C GLU A 334 -25.83 20.25 -8.92
N LYS A 335 -26.33 19.74 -7.79
CA LYS A 335 -27.63 20.14 -7.24
C LYS A 335 -27.69 21.62 -6.82
N ARG A 336 -26.56 22.24 -6.50
CA ARG A 336 -26.51 23.67 -6.15
C ARG A 336 -26.48 24.60 -7.35
N VAL A 337 -26.13 24.11 -8.55
CA VAL A 337 -26.00 24.89 -9.77
C VAL A 337 -27.31 24.88 -10.57
N LYS A 338 -28.09 23.79 -10.58
CA LYS A 338 -29.34 23.67 -11.32
C LYS A 338 -30.46 24.66 -10.96
N PRO A 339 -30.61 25.20 -9.72
CA PRO A 339 -31.71 26.16 -9.45
C PRO A 339 -31.50 27.57 -10.03
N ALA A 340 -30.30 27.90 -10.51
CA ALA A 340 -30.04 29.28 -11.01
C ALA A 340 -30.24 29.44 -12.53
N GLU A 341 -30.28 28.34 -13.29
CA GLU A 341 -30.53 28.40 -14.74
C GLU A 341 -32.02 28.29 -15.11
N GLU A 342 -32.82 27.57 -14.33
CA GLU A 342 -34.25 27.48 -14.57
C GLU A 342 -35.01 28.81 -14.32
N VAL A 343 -34.47 29.69 -13.45
CA VAL A 343 -35.08 31.01 -13.16
C VAL A 343 -34.78 32.05 -14.25
N LYS A 344 -33.80 31.81 -15.14
CA LYS A 344 -33.47 32.72 -16.25
C LYS A 344 -34.13 32.37 -17.58
N ALA A 345 -34.77 31.21 -17.69
CA ALA A 345 -35.46 30.80 -18.91
C ALA A 345 -36.96 31.21 -18.93
N ASP A 346 -37.53 31.57 -17.78
CA ASP A 346 -38.94 31.99 -17.63
C ASP A 346 -39.09 33.51 -17.38
N ALA A 347 -38.05 34.33 -17.59
CA ALA A 347 -38.08 35.80 -17.54
C ALA A 347 -37.66 36.39 -18.89
#